data_020e3bda99c9d0709be050508780083a
#
_entry.id   020e3bda99c9d0709be050508780083a
#
_cell.length_a   1.000
_cell.length_b   1.000
_cell.length_c   1.000
_cell.angle_alpha   90.00
_cell.angle_beta   90.00
_cell.angle_gamma   90.00
#
_symmetry.space_group_name_H-M   'P 1'
#
loop_
_entity.id
_entity.type
_entity.pdbx_description
1 polymer ?
#
loop_
_entity_poly.entity_id
_entity_poly.type
_entity_poly.pdbx_seq_one_letter_code
_entity_poly.pdbx_strand_id
1 'polypeptide(L)'
;MERVTSNVDSGPGPAGPPKTRMAPQLSSVQSARQAARLADVRLELAAAYRVGLRRWSGDPVLRLLGLPIVTEGYRSPERQDELYTRGRSAPGPIVTYKRGGESKHNTLPSRALDVAFLLADGSVSWSGLLLSKFARLMKAADARVRWGGDWQKFKDRPHFEV
;
A
#
# COMPACT_ATOMS: atom_id res chain seq x y z
N MET A 1 -66.78 12.82 22.35
CA MET A 1 -65.95 11.68 22.77
C MET A 1 -64.86 11.51 21.72
N GLU A 2 -63.73 12.16 21.90
CA GLU A 2 -62.58 12.02 21.04
C GLU A 2 -61.62 10.95 21.58
N ARG A 3 -61.26 9.99 20.72
CA ARG A 3 -60.28 8.96 21.08
C ARG A 3 -58.88 9.52 20.77
N VAL A 4 -58.11 9.71 21.82
CA VAL A 4 -56.67 9.98 21.71
C VAL A 4 -55.96 8.66 21.41
N THR A 5 -55.42 8.51 20.22
CA THR A 5 -54.51 7.42 19.84
C THR A 5 -53.09 7.80 20.27
N SER A 6 -52.56 7.14 21.28
CA SER A 6 -51.15 7.25 21.69
C SER A 6 -50.26 6.55 20.66
N ASN A 7 -49.48 7.32 19.93
CA ASN A 7 -48.37 6.81 19.13
C ASN A 7 -47.23 6.43 20.09
N VAL A 8 -46.97 5.14 20.20
CA VAL A 8 -45.78 4.61 20.90
C VAL A 8 -44.62 4.72 19.93
N ASP A 9 -43.73 5.71 20.19
CA ASP A 9 -42.48 5.88 19.49
C ASP A 9 -41.55 4.69 19.78
N SER A 10 -41.33 3.84 18.75
CA SER A 10 -40.42 2.70 18.83
C SER A 10 -39.00 3.23 18.69
N GLY A 11 -38.34 3.53 19.78
CA GLY A 11 -36.94 3.91 19.80
C GLY A 11 -36.03 2.89 19.09
N PRO A 12 -34.83 3.28 18.62
CA PRO A 12 -33.93 2.41 17.89
C PRO A 12 -33.57 1.17 18.72
N GLY A 13 -33.80 0.00 18.14
CA GLY A 13 -33.46 -1.28 18.77
C GLY A 13 -31.98 -1.38 19.14
N PRO A 14 -31.62 -2.28 20.07
CA PRO A 14 -30.26 -2.39 20.57
C PRO A 14 -29.28 -2.64 19.41
N ALA A 15 -28.21 -1.84 19.39
CA ALA A 15 -27.11 -2.02 18.42
C ALA A 15 -26.58 -3.46 18.52
N GLY A 16 -26.57 -4.17 17.41
CA GLY A 16 -26.01 -5.53 17.36
C GLY A 16 -24.54 -5.55 17.83
N PRO A 17 -24.02 -6.73 18.21
CA PRO A 17 -22.67 -6.85 18.72
C PRO A 17 -21.66 -6.25 17.73
N PRO A 18 -20.61 -5.59 18.21
CA PRO A 18 -19.61 -4.96 17.37
C PRO A 18 -19.00 -6.03 16.44
N LYS A 19 -19.04 -5.80 15.12
CA LYS A 19 -18.41 -6.70 14.16
C LYS A 19 -16.93 -6.78 14.47
N THR A 20 -16.44 -7.95 14.85
CA THR A 20 -15.01 -8.20 15.07
C THR A 20 -14.24 -7.82 13.81
N ARG A 21 -13.39 -6.80 13.92
CA ARG A 21 -12.59 -6.33 12.77
C ARG A 21 -11.51 -7.37 12.50
N MET A 22 -11.66 -8.13 11.43
CA MET A 22 -10.66 -9.08 10.99
C MET A 22 -9.52 -8.36 10.26
N ALA A 23 -8.29 -8.86 10.46
CA ALA A 23 -7.16 -8.40 9.67
C ALA A 23 -7.34 -8.83 8.19
N PRO A 24 -6.99 -7.97 7.22
CA PRO A 24 -7.07 -8.34 5.81
C PRO A 24 -6.09 -9.47 5.49
N GLN A 25 -6.50 -10.36 4.59
CA GLN A 25 -5.70 -11.49 4.11
C GLN A 25 -5.68 -11.50 2.58
N LEU A 26 -4.58 -12.01 2.02
CA LEU A 26 -4.47 -12.20 0.58
C LEU A 26 -5.12 -13.53 0.19
N SER A 27 -5.84 -13.54 -0.93
CA SER A 27 -6.19 -14.77 -1.62
C SER A 27 -4.93 -15.47 -2.17
N SER A 28 -5.04 -16.74 -2.56
CA SER A 28 -3.92 -17.48 -3.17
C SER A 28 -3.38 -16.78 -4.42
N VAL A 29 -4.27 -16.25 -5.27
CA VAL A 29 -3.90 -15.50 -6.49
C VAL A 29 -3.16 -14.21 -6.14
N GLN A 30 -3.63 -13.47 -5.14
CA GLN A 30 -2.95 -12.25 -4.68
C GLN A 30 -1.58 -12.57 -4.08
N SER A 31 -1.46 -13.65 -3.31
CA SER A 31 -0.20 -14.13 -2.73
C SER A 31 0.82 -14.49 -3.82
N ALA A 32 0.39 -15.21 -4.86
CA ALA A 32 1.25 -15.53 -6.01
C ALA A 32 1.72 -14.26 -6.76
N ARG A 33 0.84 -13.28 -6.95
CA ARG A 33 1.21 -11.98 -7.55
C ARG A 33 2.23 -11.22 -6.70
N GLN A 34 2.09 -11.24 -5.37
CA GLN A 34 3.07 -10.63 -4.46
C GLN A 34 4.44 -11.32 -4.59
N ALA A 35 4.46 -12.65 -4.61
CA ALA A 35 5.69 -13.41 -4.77
C ALA A 35 6.38 -13.10 -6.11
N ALA A 36 5.64 -13.06 -7.21
CA ALA A 36 6.16 -12.73 -8.54
C ALA A 36 6.76 -11.31 -8.58
N ARG A 37 6.08 -10.30 -8.04
CA ARG A 37 6.61 -8.93 -7.98
C ARG A 37 7.90 -8.81 -7.17
N LEU A 38 8.04 -9.58 -6.09
CA LEU A 38 9.23 -9.59 -5.25
C LEU A 38 10.38 -10.40 -5.84
N ALA A 39 10.11 -11.33 -6.76
CA ALA A 39 11.14 -12.14 -7.40
C ALA A 39 12.10 -11.31 -8.26
N ASP A 40 11.57 -10.26 -8.89
CA ASP A 40 12.33 -9.35 -9.74
C ASP A 40 12.94 -8.15 -9.00
N VAL A 41 12.83 -8.11 -7.66
CA VAL A 41 13.39 -7.05 -6.82
C VAL A 41 14.72 -7.51 -6.20
N ARG A 42 15.67 -6.60 -6.06
CA ARG A 42 16.95 -6.88 -5.38
C ARG A 42 16.71 -7.53 -4.02
N LEU A 43 17.53 -8.54 -3.73
CA LEU A 43 17.36 -9.41 -2.58
C LEU A 43 17.29 -8.64 -1.25
N GLU A 44 18.16 -7.64 -1.08
CA GLU A 44 18.20 -6.80 0.13
C GLU A 44 16.91 -6.03 0.35
N LEU A 45 16.33 -5.45 -0.72
CA LEU A 45 15.07 -4.70 -0.63
C LEU A 45 13.87 -5.63 -0.40
N ALA A 46 13.83 -6.76 -1.10
CA ALA A 46 12.81 -7.79 -0.90
C ALA A 46 12.87 -8.40 0.52
N ALA A 47 14.09 -8.59 1.07
CA ALA A 47 14.29 -9.06 2.43
C ALA A 47 13.79 -8.03 3.47
N ALA A 48 14.13 -6.75 3.28
CA ALA A 48 13.66 -5.66 4.14
C ALA A 48 12.12 -5.58 4.15
N TYR A 49 11.48 -5.71 2.96
CA TYR A 49 10.02 -5.77 2.87
C TYR A 49 9.44 -6.95 3.66
N ARG A 50 10.00 -8.17 3.50
CA ARG A 50 9.53 -9.36 4.22
C ARG A 50 9.69 -9.23 5.74
N VAL A 51 10.78 -8.64 6.20
CA VAL A 51 10.99 -8.35 7.64
C VAL A 51 9.96 -7.32 8.12
N GLY A 52 9.78 -6.23 7.38
CA GLY A 52 8.77 -5.20 7.69
C GLY A 52 7.36 -5.80 7.75
N LEU A 53 6.99 -6.65 6.78
CA LEU A 53 5.70 -7.33 6.72
C LEU A 53 5.48 -8.25 7.93
N ARG A 54 6.49 -9.06 8.32
CA ARG A 54 6.38 -9.93 9.50
C ARG A 54 6.17 -9.11 10.77
N ARG A 55 6.91 -8.01 10.97
CA ARG A 55 6.76 -7.12 12.14
C ARG A 55 5.39 -6.45 12.15
N TRP A 56 4.92 -5.99 10.98
CA TRP A 56 3.60 -5.39 10.84
C TRP A 56 2.48 -6.37 11.19
N SER A 57 2.53 -7.57 10.61
CA SER A 57 1.51 -8.61 10.80
C SER A 57 1.52 -9.22 12.21
N GLY A 58 2.67 -9.21 12.88
CA GLY A 58 2.83 -9.65 14.26
C GLY A 58 2.33 -8.65 15.31
N ASP A 59 2.19 -7.37 14.93
CA ASP A 59 1.66 -6.34 15.83
C ASP A 59 0.11 -6.39 15.83
N PRO A 60 -0.53 -6.55 17.02
CA PRO A 60 -1.99 -6.72 17.11
C PRO A 60 -2.78 -5.49 16.65
N VAL A 61 -2.18 -4.30 16.71
CA VAL A 61 -2.81 -3.05 16.26
C VAL A 61 -2.55 -2.80 14.78
N LEU A 62 -1.29 -2.88 14.34
CA LEU A 62 -0.91 -2.57 12.96
C LEU A 62 -1.61 -3.50 11.96
N ARG A 63 -1.69 -4.81 12.25
CA ARG A 63 -2.36 -5.78 11.36
C ARG A 63 -3.83 -5.47 11.08
N LEU A 64 -4.51 -4.74 11.99
CA LEU A 64 -5.90 -4.33 11.81
C LEU A 64 -6.06 -3.05 10.97
N LEU A 65 -4.99 -2.30 10.77
CA LEU A 65 -5.00 -1.08 9.96
C LEU A 65 -4.95 -1.35 8.46
N GLY A 66 -4.46 -2.53 8.05
CA GLY A 66 -4.32 -2.95 6.66
C GLY A 66 -3.13 -3.89 6.50
N LEU A 67 -3.05 -4.56 5.37
CA LEU A 67 -1.94 -5.45 5.01
C LEU A 67 -1.04 -4.75 3.99
N PRO A 68 0.26 -4.52 4.26
CA PRO A 68 1.18 -4.00 3.26
C PRO A 68 1.27 -4.95 2.05
N ILE A 69 1.09 -4.41 0.85
CA ILE A 69 1.18 -5.17 -0.41
C ILE A 69 2.13 -4.45 -1.37
N VAL A 70 2.93 -5.22 -2.12
CA VAL A 70 3.73 -4.68 -3.22
C VAL A 70 2.83 -4.48 -4.42
N THR A 71 2.73 -3.25 -4.88
CA THR A 71 1.94 -2.90 -6.07
C THR A 71 2.78 -2.95 -7.34
N GLU A 72 4.08 -2.66 -7.25
CA GLU A 72 5.02 -2.73 -8.36
C GLU A 72 6.44 -3.05 -7.86
N GLY A 73 7.16 -3.89 -8.59
CA GLY A 73 8.59 -4.17 -8.45
C GLY A 73 9.33 -3.72 -9.72
N TYR A 74 9.74 -4.68 -10.58
CA TYR A 74 10.29 -4.35 -11.88
C TYR A 74 9.22 -3.68 -12.77
N ARG A 75 9.65 -2.66 -13.51
CA ARG A 75 8.86 -1.93 -14.50
C ARG A 75 9.69 -1.81 -15.77
N SER A 76 9.14 -2.21 -16.92
CA SER A 76 9.85 -2.03 -18.18
C SER A 76 10.03 -0.55 -18.54
N PRO A 77 11.06 -0.20 -19.33
CA PRO A 77 11.24 1.16 -19.82
C PRO A 77 10.03 1.71 -20.57
N GLU A 78 9.37 0.88 -21.38
CA GLU A 78 8.17 1.26 -22.15
C GLU A 78 7.02 1.63 -21.21
N ARG A 79 6.81 0.81 -20.16
CA ARG A 79 5.81 1.11 -19.15
C ARG A 79 6.13 2.39 -18.36
N GLN A 80 7.40 2.68 -18.13
CA GLN A 80 7.85 3.92 -17.52
C GLN A 80 7.54 5.12 -18.42
N ASP A 81 7.76 5.01 -19.74
CA ASP A 81 7.44 6.07 -20.69
C ASP A 81 5.93 6.31 -20.79
N GLU A 82 5.09 5.28 -20.76
CA GLU A 82 3.64 5.44 -20.64
C GLU A 82 3.24 6.27 -19.39
N LEU A 83 3.85 5.98 -18.25
CA LEU A 83 3.60 6.76 -17.02
C LEU A 83 4.10 8.20 -17.15
N TYR A 84 5.22 8.42 -17.82
CA TYR A 84 5.78 9.76 -18.06
C TYR A 84 4.85 10.64 -18.91
N THR A 85 4.06 10.06 -19.83
CA THR A 85 3.11 10.83 -20.64
C THR A 85 1.96 11.43 -19.84
N ARG A 86 1.61 10.85 -18.68
CA ARG A 86 0.50 11.33 -17.84
C ARG A 86 0.75 12.74 -17.34
N GLY A 87 -0.26 13.60 -17.49
CA GLY A 87 -0.19 15.03 -17.14
C GLY A 87 0.68 15.85 -18.11
N ARG A 88 1.09 15.25 -19.27
CA ARG A 88 1.83 15.92 -20.35
C ARG A 88 1.09 15.74 -21.68
N SER A 89 1.32 14.64 -22.37
CA SER A 89 0.64 14.28 -23.63
C SER A 89 -0.56 13.35 -23.42
N ALA A 90 -0.71 12.74 -22.24
CA ALA A 90 -1.87 11.94 -21.86
C ALA A 90 -2.60 12.58 -20.67
N PRO A 91 -3.95 12.37 -20.53
CA PRO A 91 -4.73 12.91 -19.41
C PRO A 91 -4.26 12.40 -18.04
N GLY A 92 -4.56 13.18 -17.00
CA GLY A 92 -4.30 12.84 -15.60
C GLY A 92 -3.19 13.66 -14.96
N PRO A 93 -2.87 13.41 -13.67
CA PRO A 93 -1.79 14.11 -12.99
C PRO A 93 -0.41 13.56 -13.43
N ILE A 94 0.63 14.38 -13.25
CA ILE A 94 2.02 13.90 -13.38
C ILE A 94 2.29 12.90 -12.25
N VAL A 95 2.65 11.67 -12.63
CA VAL A 95 2.92 10.57 -11.68
C VAL A 95 4.41 10.23 -11.59
N THR A 96 5.22 10.70 -12.54
CA THR A 96 6.68 10.52 -12.54
C THR A 96 7.38 11.62 -13.33
N TYR A 97 8.63 11.92 -12.95
CA TYR A 97 9.55 12.79 -13.71
C TYR A 97 10.64 11.99 -14.42
N LYS A 98 10.62 10.65 -14.31
CA LYS A 98 11.60 9.75 -14.92
C LYS A 98 11.05 9.14 -16.19
N ARG A 99 11.86 9.11 -17.24
CA ARG A 99 11.61 8.39 -18.50
C ARG A 99 12.03 6.93 -18.39
N GLY A 100 11.72 6.16 -19.41
CA GLY A 100 12.19 4.79 -19.56
C GLY A 100 13.72 4.69 -19.42
N GLY A 101 14.18 3.75 -18.59
CA GLY A 101 15.59 3.56 -18.28
C GLY A 101 16.15 4.45 -17.16
N GLU A 102 15.46 5.50 -16.73
CA GLU A 102 15.93 6.43 -15.69
C GLU A 102 15.46 6.05 -14.28
N SER A 103 14.43 5.21 -14.17
CA SER A 103 13.86 4.80 -12.89
C SER A 103 14.63 3.63 -12.29
N LYS A 104 14.75 3.57 -10.97
CA LYS A 104 15.28 2.38 -10.27
C LYS A 104 14.40 1.15 -10.43
N HIS A 105 13.13 1.31 -10.80
CA HIS A 105 12.25 0.21 -11.21
C HIS A 105 12.67 -0.44 -12.54
N ASN A 106 13.42 0.27 -13.40
CA ASN A 106 13.80 -0.22 -14.73
C ASN A 106 15.06 -1.12 -14.74
N THR A 107 15.71 -1.32 -13.60
CA THR A 107 16.81 -2.30 -13.50
C THR A 107 16.27 -3.70 -13.24
N LEU A 108 16.96 -4.73 -13.70
CA LEU A 108 16.64 -6.12 -13.38
C LEU A 108 17.86 -6.80 -12.74
N PRO A 109 17.79 -7.21 -11.48
CA PRO A 109 16.67 -7.04 -10.53
C PRO A 109 16.40 -5.56 -10.18
N SER A 110 15.12 -5.24 -9.96
CA SER A 110 14.67 -3.89 -9.63
C SER A 110 15.29 -3.37 -8.34
N ARG A 111 15.77 -2.13 -8.36
CA ARG A 111 16.29 -1.44 -7.18
C ARG A 111 15.22 -0.68 -6.42
N ALA A 112 13.95 -0.79 -6.84
CA ALA A 112 12.81 -0.15 -6.22
C ALA A 112 11.61 -1.07 -6.13
N LEU A 113 10.71 -0.78 -5.20
CA LEU A 113 9.37 -1.35 -5.11
C LEU A 113 8.38 -0.30 -4.59
N ASP A 114 7.12 -0.41 -5.02
CA ASP A 114 6.04 0.42 -4.52
C ASP A 114 5.12 -0.40 -3.61
N VAL A 115 4.67 0.22 -2.50
CA VAL A 115 3.81 -0.39 -1.48
C VAL A 115 2.52 0.37 -1.34
N ALA A 116 1.42 -0.35 -1.18
CA ALA A 116 0.13 0.14 -0.71
C ALA A 116 -0.40 -0.77 0.40
N PHE A 117 -1.60 -0.49 0.90
CA PHE A 117 -2.24 -1.29 1.94
C PHE A 117 -3.56 -1.87 1.44
N LEU A 118 -3.72 -3.19 1.53
CA LEU A 118 -5.01 -3.84 1.40
C LEU A 118 -5.78 -3.65 2.70
N LEU A 119 -7.00 -3.09 2.63
CA LEU A 119 -7.87 -2.90 3.78
C LEU A 119 -8.81 -4.10 3.99
N ALA A 120 -9.48 -4.15 5.14
CA ALA A 120 -10.39 -5.24 5.48
C ALA A 120 -11.62 -5.35 4.56
N ASP A 121 -12.01 -4.26 3.91
CA ASP A 121 -13.09 -4.22 2.91
C ASP A 121 -12.64 -4.61 1.49
N GLY A 122 -11.36 -4.98 1.33
CA GLY A 122 -10.76 -5.32 0.04
C GLY A 122 -10.28 -4.12 -0.78
N SER A 123 -10.51 -2.89 -0.33
CA SER A 123 -10.00 -1.70 -0.99
C SER A 123 -8.50 -1.52 -0.79
N VAL A 124 -7.86 -0.72 -1.66
CA VAL A 124 -6.44 -0.39 -1.57
C VAL A 124 -6.28 1.05 -1.08
N SER A 125 -5.48 1.22 -0.02
CA SER A 125 -5.17 2.52 0.58
C SER A 125 -3.73 2.93 0.31
N TRP A 126 -3.56 4.19 -0.07
CA TRP A 126 -2.27 4.88 -0.26
C TRP A 126 -2.00 5.85 0.90
N SER A 127 -2.53 5.58 2.09
CA SER A 127 -2.40 6.42 3.27
C SER A 127 -0.94 6.71 3.61
N GLY A 128 -0.56 7.99 3.57
CA GLY A 128 0.78 8.42 3.95
C GLY A 128 1.14 8.08 5.40
N LEU A 129 0.15 8.00 6.30
CA LEU A 129 0.36 7.59 7.68
C LEU A 129 0.76 6.11 7.77
N LEU A 130 0.06 5.22 7.05
CA LEU A 130 0.37 3.80 7.04
C LEU A 130 1.73 3.55 6.40
N LEU A 131 2.00 4.21 5.25
CA LEU A 131 3.26 4.12 4.54
C LEU A 131 4.44 4.63 5.38
N SER A 132 4.29 5.73 6.14
CA SER A 132 5.34 6.22 7.02
C SER A 132 5.65 5.28 8.20
N LYS A 133 4.62 4.61 8.75
CA LYS A 133 4.79 3.58 9.78
C LYS A 133 5.54 2.37 9.22
N PHE A 134 5.17 1.92 8.02
CA PHE A 134 5.81 0.78 7.36
C PHE A 134 7.25 1.11 6.93
N ALA A 135 7.51 2.33 6.46
CA ALA A 135 8.85 2.80 6.12
C ALA A 135 9.83 2.70 7.30
N ARG A 136 9.37 3.01 8.51
CA ARG A 136 10.19 2.84 9.73
C ARG A 136 10.59 1.37 9.94
N LEU A 137 9.67 0.42 9.70
CA LEU A 137 9.95 -1.00 9.84
C LEU A 137 10.93 -1.50 8.78
N MET A 138 10.80 -1.04 7.53
CA MET A 138 11.72 -1.39 6.45
C MET A 138 13.12 -0.81 6.67
N LYS A 139 13.24 0.48 7.04
CA LYS A 139 14.52 1.12 7.34
C LYS A 139 15.20 0.50 8.57
N ALA A 140 14.44 0.05 9.55
CA ALA A 140 14.97 -0.69 10.71
C ALA A 140 15.36 -2.14 10.37
N ALA A 141 14.90 -2.69 9.25
CA ALA A 141 15.33 -4.01 8.76
C ALA A 141 16.63 -3.92 7.94
N ASP A 142 16.81 -2.84 7.18
CA ASP A 142 18.02 -2.59 6.39
C ASP A 142 18.25 -1.08 6.22
N ALA A 143 19.37 -0.57 6.73
CA ALA A 143 19.72 0.85 6.72
C ALA A 143 19.97 1.41 5.29
N ARG A 144 20.13 0.56 4.27
CA ARG A 144 20.26 0.96 2.86
C ARG A 144 18.92 1.38 2.25
N VAL A 145 17.80 0.96 2.87
CA VAL A 145 16.47 1.30 2.36
C VAL A 145 16.23 2.80 2.49
N ARG A 146 15.88 3.41 1.37
CA ARG A 146 15.40 4.80 1.27
C ARG A 146 13.92 4.80 0.96
N TRP A 147 13.20 5.76 1.52
CA TRP A 147 11.77 5.93 1.31
C TRP A 147 11.47 7.24 0.59
N GLY A 148 10.70 7.21 -0.50
CA GLY A 148 10.35 8.40 -1.28
C GLY A 148 9.49 9.43 -0.52
N GLY A 149 8.87 9.02 0.60
CA GLY A 149 8.18 9.95 1.50
C GLY A 149 9.11 10.89 2.28
N ASP A 150 10.42 10.59 2.36
CA ASP A 150 11.43 11.45 2.98
C ASP A 150 11.96 12.53 2.00
N TRP A 151 11.68 12.42 0.69
CA TRP A 151 12.20 13.35 -0.30
C TRP A 151 11.58 14.75 -0.13
N GLN A 152 12.40 15.79 -0.31
CA GLN A 152 11.96 17.17 -0.04
C GLN A 152 11.10 17.76 -1.17
N LYS A 153 11.49 17.55 -2.45
CA LYS A 153 10.85 18.23 -3.59
C LYS A 153 9.63 17.51 -4.14
N PHE A 154 9.70 16.18 -4.26
CA PHE A 154 8.61 15.35 -4.77
C PHE A 154 8.47 14.13 -3.88
N LYS A 155 7.49 14.16 -2.99
CA LYS A 155 7.23 13.05 -2.06
C LYS A 155 6.51 11.91 -2.77
N ASP A 156 7.22 10.83 -2.97
CA ASP A 156 6.66 9.58 -3.51
C ASP A 156 6.51 8.57 -2.38
N ARG A 157 5.38 8.64 -1.67
CA ARG A 157 5.16 7.83 -0.47
C ARG A 157 5.07 6.32 -0.71
N PRO A 158 4.51 5.81 -1.84
CA PRO A 158 4.57 4.39 -2.16
C PRO A 158 5.98 3.83 -2.34
N HIS A 159 6.93 4.66 -2.78
CA HIS A 159 8.24 4.27 -3.30
C HIS A 159 9.27 3.95 -2.21
N PHE A 160 9.89 2.77 -2.33
CA PHE A 160 11.06 2.32 -1.56
C PHE A 160 12.17 1.90 -2.51
N GLU A 161 13.42 2.23 -2.18
CA GLU A 161 14.58 1.93 -3.04
C GLU A 161 15.85 1.61 -2.24
N VAL A 162 16.84 1.00 -2.96
CA VAL A 162 18.23 0.80 -2.49
C VAL A 162 19.25 1.27 -3.51
#